data_701c912e4763ad733aca9f59e5efac4e
#
_entry.id   701c912e4763ad733aca9f59e5efac4e
#
_cell.length_a   1.000
_cell.length_b   1.000
_cell.length_c   1.000
_cell.angle_alpha   90.00
_cell.angle_beta   90.00
_cell.angle_gamma   90.00
#
_symmetry.space_group_name_H-M   'P 1'
#
loop_
_entity.id
_entity.type
_entity.pdbx_description
1 polymer ?
#
loop_
_entity_poly.entity_id
_entity_poly.type
_entity_poly.pdbx_seq_one_letter_code
_entity_poly.pdbx_strand_id
1 'polypeptide(L)'
;MKIQSIFRKGVTLTACLLSMSAISQTTEIEEILVTASLAPLLASKSANSVTIISREQLENRAALSLSSILRDVPGFSVSQVGVLGSQTQIRVRGSEANHLMVTIDGVEANDPSQSDEFSWGTLTASDIERIEIIRGPQSSLRGSDAVAGVVNIITRSAEKSGFNAFLDTGSRSTNHSGFNVSHRQDDFDIRFGVSYVESDGANIARSGNEKDGYENTTLNLKSGLKVNDQIKLSFSARTSDGMNQFDADNDFDGFVEDQDRESEFENSTMGLQVDYSSVDGLWQHKLLISRAENDNTAFADGVKGNVTASTKDQYQFTGSRSFNSGAQTLSFLAEREEEEWMQRGAISWGIYDPNQDRERNNDSLAVEYRADVTSQLTLALSGRRDDNSEFDGANTYRSEMVYQLSSDTRLRGALGTAIKNPTFTERFGFYTNFIGNPNLVPEESKSWEVGFDRQIMQGELVLSVTAFDAELENEIDGFVYDPATYAYTSGNMDGKSARKGAEVSVDGNFSDSMTFSGSYTYIESKDGSNVREVRRPRHSGSLSLGWQMSDTLQLNTNLQFTGEQTDVYFPPFPEPSQVVKLDSHTLLNLNLNYQANEKLDMYLKLENALDENYEEVYGYQTLGFGTSVGLRYQL
;
A
#
# COMPACT_ATOMS: atom_id res chain seq x y z
N MET A 1 33.81 7.49 14.39
CA MET A 1 34.81 7.94 13.40
C MET A 1 35.48 6.74 12.77
N LYS A 2 35.35 6.53 11.46
CA LYS A 2 35.92 5.45 10.61
C LYS A 2 35.14 4.14 10.50
N ILE A 3 34.00 4.17 9.78
CA ILE A 3 33.47 3.02 9.03
C ILE A 3 33.15 3.40 7.56
N GLN A 4 33.45 4.61 7.13
CA GLN A 4 33.16 5.10 5.76
C GLN A 4 34.11 4.63 4.66
N SER A 5 34.98 3.63 4.85
CA SER A 5 36.00 3.26 3.85
C SER A 5 35.83 1.89 3.20
N ILE A 6 34.76 1.16 3.41
CA ILE A 6 34.64 -0.26 2.93
C ILE A 6 33.83 -0.40 1.63
N PHE A 7 33.05 0.60 1.22
CA PHE A 7 32.20 0.48 0.02
C PHE A 7 32.82 0.99 -1.31
N ARG A 8 34.13 1.17 -1.38
CA ARG A 8 34.81 1.66 -2.60
C ARG A 8 35.74 0.65 -3.27
N LYS A 9 35.50 -0.65 -3.17
CA LYS A 9 36.23 -1.63 -4.00
C LYS A 9 35.21 -2.59 -4.61
N GLY A 10 35.12 -2.54 -5.94
CA GLY A 10 34.24 -3.38 -6.75
C GLY A 10 34.43 -4.87 -6.46
N VAL A 11 33.33 -5.55 -6.23
CA VAL A 11 33.27 -7.01 -6.16
C VAL A 11 33.14 -7.55 -7.58
N THR A 12 34.22 -8.11 -8.08
CA THR A 12 34.24 -8.93 -9.31
C THR A 12 33.76 -10.34 -8.91
N LEU A 13 32.49 -10.66 -9.23
CA LEU A 13 31.95 -12.00 -8.98
C LEU A 13 32.41 -12.95 -10.10
N THR A 14 33.29 -13.85 -9.77
CA THR A 14 33.73 -14.96 -10.66
C THR A 14 32.75 -16.12 -10.52
N ALA A 15 32.00 -16.39 -11.59
CA ALA A 15 31.07 -17.52 -11.66
C ALA A 15 31.83 -18.86 -11.79
N CYS A 16 31.68 -19.75 -10.81
CA CYS A 16 31.99 -21.17 -10.96
C CYS A 16 30.72 -21.98 -11.22
N LEU A 17 30.59 -22.47 -12.44
CA LEU A 17 29.56 -23.45 -12.84
C LEU A 17 29.99 -24.85 -12.42
N LEU A 18 29.23 -25.49 -11.55
CA LEU A 18 29.25 -26.93 -11.34
C LEU A 18 27.85 -27.49 -11.57
N SER A 19 27.70 -28.29 -12.60
CA SER A 19 26.49 -29.03 -12.96
C SER A 19 26.32 -30.26 -12.07
N MET A 20 25.22 -30.34 -11.31
CA MET A 20 24.69 -31.58 -10.76
C MET A 20 23.17 -31.62 -11.00
N SER A 21 22.75 -32.60 -11.79
CA SER A 21 21.34 -32.87 -12.08
C SER A 21 20.78 -33.82 -11.01
N ALA A 22 19.87 -33.36 -10.20
CA ALA A 22 18.94 -34.21 -9.45
C ALA A 22 17.53 -33.61 -9.58
N ILE A 23 16.63 -34.35 -10.18
CA ILE A 23 15.25 -33.98 -10.37
C ILE A 23 14.51 -34.23 -9.04
N SER A 24 14.27 -33.17 -8.27
CA SER A 24 13.25 -33.15 -7.25
C SER A 24 12.10 -32.30 -7.80
N GLN A 25 10.95 -32.93 -8.08
CA GLN A 25 9.71 -32.20 -8.36
C GLN A 25 9.15 -31.73 -7.02
N THR A 26 9.51 -30.53 -6.59
CA THR A 26 8.70 -29.78 -5.65
C THR A 26 7.50 -29.25 -6.44
N THR A 27 6.31 -29.70 -6.15
CA THR A 27 5.05 -29.09 -6.60
C THR A 27 4.94 -27.76 -5.83
N GLU A 28 5.49 -26.67 -6.39
CA GLU A 28 5.10 -25.33 -5.96
C GLU A 28 3.60 -25.20 -6.19
N ILE A 29 2.85 -24.86 -5.14
CA ILE A 29 1.46 -24.40 -5.28
C ILE A 29 1.58 -23.02 -5.94
N GLU A 30 1.33 -22.96 -7.23
CA GLU A 30 1.42 -21.74 -8.01
C GLU A 30 0.37 -20.74 -7.50
N GLU A 31 0.82 -19.57 -7.02
CA GLU A 31 -0.04 -18.57 -6.40
C GLU A 31 -0.99 -17.93 -7.42
N ILE A 32 -2.28 -17.87 -7.06
CA ILE A 32 -3.31 -17.24 -7.86
C ILE A 32 -3.48 -15.79 -7.41
N LEU A 33 -3.24 -14.86 -8.33
CA LEU A 33 -3.49 -13.43 -8.17
C LEU A 33 -4.94 -13.12 -8.51
N VAL A 34 -5.60 -12.34 -7.68
CA VAL A 34 -6.96 -11.83 -7.95
C VAL A 34 -6.97 -10.37 -8.40
N THR A 35 -5.81 -9.73 -8.42
CA THR A 35 -5.66 -8.28 -8.64
C THR A 35 -5.09 -7.93 -10.02
N ALA A 36 -4.24 -8.79 -10.59
CA ALA A 36 -3.46 -8.51 -11.81
C ALA A 36 -4.25 -8.63 -13.14
N SER A 37 -5.50 -9.03 -13.11
CA SER A 37 -6.35 -9.25 -14.27
C SER A 37 -7.82 -9.14 -13.85
N LEU A 38 -8.75 -9.00 -14.80
CA LEU A 38 -10.19 -9.08 -14.53
C LEU A 38 -10.65 -10.50 -14.17
N ALA A 39 -9.89 -11.52 -14.53
CA ALA A 39 -10.09 -12.91 -14.11
C ALA A 39 -8.91 -13.39 -13.24
N PRO A 40 -9.11 -14.35 -12.31
CA PRO A 40 -8.00 -14.91 -11.54
C PRO A 40 -6.88 -15.42 -12.43
N LEU A 41 -5.64 -15.10 -12.11
CA LEU A 41 -4.46 -15.35 -12.92
C LEU A 41 -3.34 -15.98 -12.08
N LEU A 42 -2.65 -16.98 -12.64
CA LEU A 42 -1.43 -17.49 -12.01
C LEU A 42 -0.33 -16.42 -12.01
N ALA A 43 0.39 -16.27 -10.92
CA ALA A 43 1.46 -15.28 -10.78
C ALA A 43 2.53 -15.41 -11.88
N SER A 44 2.83 -16.63 -12.31
CA SER A 44 3.75 -16.93 -13.41
C SER A 44 3.32 -16.37 -14.77
N LYS A 45 2.02 -16.13 -14.98
CA LYS A 45 1.45 -15.56 -16.21
C LYS A 45 1.25 -14.04 -16.16
N SER A 46 1.55 -13.39 -15.04
CA SER A 46 1.51 -11.93 -14.92
C SER A 46 2.76 -11.30 -15.51
N ALA A 47 2.59 -10.28 -16.34
CA ALA A 47 3.69 -9.42 -16.81
C ALA A 47 4.06 -8.32 -15.81
N ASN A 48 3.23 -8.13 -14.78
CA ASN A 48 3.42 -7.11 -13.77
C ASN A 48 4.57 -7.46 -12.81
N SER A 49 5.15 -6.42 -12.22
CA SER A 49 5.99 -6.54 -11.02
C SER A 49 5.10 -6.81 -9.80
N VAL A 50 5.02 -8.06 -9.38
CA VAL A 50 4.17 -8.51 -8.28
C VAL A 50 5.00 -8.79 -7.03
N THR A 51 4.47 -8.43 -5.87
CA THR A 51 4.95 -8.87 -4.55
C THR A 51 3.76 -9.41 -3.76
N ILE A 52 3.91 -10.59 -3.18
CA ILE A 52 2.91 -11.16 -2.28
C ILE A 52 3.55 -11.24 -0.91
N ILE A 53 2.90 -10.65 0.08
CA ILE A 53 3.30 -10.76 1.49
C ILE A 53 2.34 -11.75 2.14
N SER A 54 2.84 -12.91 2.48
CA SER A 54 2.04 -13.98 3.07
C SER A 54 1.75 -13.72 4.55
N ARG A 55 0.74 -14.43 5.07
CA ARG A 55 0.43 -14.44 6.50
C ARG A 55 1.64 -14.82 7.36
N GLU A 56 2.40 -15.84 6.93
CA GLU A 56 3.59 -16.27 7.65
C GLU A 56 4.63 -15.13 7.76
N GLN A 57 4.86 -14.39 6.68
CA GLN A 57 5.75 -13.23 6.69
C GLN A 57 5.24 -12.13 7.62
N LEU A 58 3.93 -11.85 7.64
CA LEU A 58 3.31 -10.88 8.55
C LEU A 58 3.49 -11.30 10.03
N GLU A 59 3.21 -12.56 10.35
CA GLU A 59 3.34 -13.11 11.70
C GLU A 59 4.81 -13.16 12.16
N ASN A 60 5.74 -13.52 11.25
CA ASN A 60 7.17 -13.57 11.52
C ASN A 60 7.80 -12.19 11.79
N ARG A 61 7.23 -11.14 11.21
CA ARG A 61 7.64 -9.75 11.46
C ARG A 61 7.07 -9.21 12.77
N ALA A 62 5.96 -9.77 13.26
CA ALA A 62 5.20 -9.27 14.42
C ALA A 62 5.00 -7.73 14.37
N ALA A 63 4.90 -7.16 13.16
CA ALA A 63 4.76 -5.72 13.00
C ALA A 63 3.35 -5.27 13.37
N LEU A 64 3.25 -4.19 14.14
CA LEU A 64 1.97 -3.61 14.51
C LEU A 64 1.39 -2.83 13.31
N SER A 65 2.19 -1.96 12.69
CA SER A 65 1.79 -1.18 11.51
C SER A 65 2.16 -1.90 10.22
N LEU A 66 1.24 -1.90 9.26
CA LEU A 66 1.49 -2.46 7.94
C LEU A 66 2.52 -1.64 7.14
N SER A 67 2.57 -0.32 7.33
CA SER A 67 3.54 0.56 6.66
C SER A 67 4.99 0.13 6.90
N SER A 68 5.31 -0.40 8.09
CA SER A 68 6.66 -0.88 8.42
C SER A 68 7.08 -2.11 7.59
N ILE A 69 6.12 -2.94 7.16
CA ILE A 69 6.36 -4.12 6.31
C ILE A 69 6.48 -3.69 4.85
N LEU A 70 5.67 -2.71 4.43
CA LEU A 70 5.68 -2.20 3.05
C LEU A 70 7.00 -1.49 2.68
N ARG A 71 7.81 -1.07 3.65
CA ARG A 71 9.19 -0.56 3.42
C ARG A 71 10.12 -1.61 2.79
N ASP A 72 9.81 -2.90 2.92
CA ASP A 72 10.61 -3.98 2.36
C ASP A 72 10.31 -4.21 0.86
N VAL A 73 9.19 -3.68 0.38
CA VAL A 73 8.73 -3.89 -1.00
C VAL A 73 9.56 -3.05 -1.97
N PRO A 74 10.13 -3.65 -3.03
CA PRO A 74 10.85 -2.88 -4.03
C PRO A 74 9.98 -1.77 -4.63
N GLY A 75 10.56 -0.59 -4.83
CA GLY A 75 9.87 0.57 -5.41
C GLY A 75 9.01 1.38 -4.44
N PHE A 76 8.87 0.95 -3.20
CA PHE A 76 8.10 1.66 -2.17
C PHE A 76 8.99 2.62 -1.39
N SER A 77 8.47 3.81 -1.12
CA SER A 77 9.01 4.75 -0.14
C SER A 77 7.92 5.16 0.82
N VAL A 78 8.22 5.13 2.11
CA VAL A 78 7.30 5.46 3.20
C VAL A 78 7.79 6.72 3.89
N SER A 79 6.89 7.67 4.11
CA SER A 79 7.14 8.87 4.92
C SER A 79 6.08 8.95 5.99
N GLN A 80 6.49 8.87 7.25
CA GLN A 80 5.61 8.93 8.42
C GLN A 80 5.94 10.18 9.23
N VAL A 81 4.91 10.91 9.64
CA VAL A 81 5.01 12.15 10.40
C VAL A 81 4.95 11.80 11.89
N GLY A 82 6.00 11.14 12.41
CA GLY A 82 6.13 10.89 13.84
C GLY A 82 5.77 9.47 14.29
N VAL A 83 4.74 9.34 15.13
CA VAL A 83 4.42 8.15 15.91
C VAL A 83 3.42 7.19 15.20
N LEU A 84 3.05 6.11 15.87
CA LEU A 84 1.98 5.21 15.43
C LEU A 84 0.67 5.99 15.25
N GLY A 85 -0.08 5.69 14.21
CA GLY A 85 -1.35 6.38 13.89
C GLY A 85 -1.19 7.68 13.10
N SER A 86 -0.02 8.33 13.12
CA SER A 86 0.18 9.59 12.43
C SER A 86 0.14 9.44 10.90
N GLN A 87 -0.04 10.57 10.21
CA GLN A 87 -0.08 10.62 8.76
C GLN A 87 1.11 9.87 8.16
N THR A 88 0.80 8.90 7.33
CA THR A 88 1.78 8.02 6.69
C THR A 88 1.48 7.97 5.20
N GLN A 89 2.42 8.42 4.39
CA GLN A 89 2.33 8.41 2.94
C GLN A 89 3.20 7.30 2.36
N ILE A 90 2.63 6.51 1.46
CA ILE A 90 3.36 5.49 0.72
C ILE A 90 3.35 5.84 -0.76
N ARG A 91 4.53 5.94 -1.32
CA ARG A 91 4.76 6.29 -2.73
C ARG A 91 5.40 5.11 -3.45
N VAL A 92 4.90 4.83 -4.66
CA VAL A 92 5.38 3.71 -5.47
C VAL A 92 6.13 4.25 -6.69
N ARG A 93 7.38 3.83 -6.85
CA ARG A 93 8.25 4.25 -7.97
C ARG A 93 8.36 5.77 -8.13
N GLY A 94 8.29 6.49 -7.01
CA GLY A 94 8.38 7.94 -6.96
C GLY A 94 7.08 8.70 -7.28
N SER A 95 5.95 8.02 -7.45
CA SER A 95 4.63 8.65 -7.64
C SER A 95 4.12 9.37 -6.40
N GLU A 96 3.02 10.10 -6.52
CA GLU A 96 2.29 10.63 -5.38
C GLU A 96 1.56 9.52 -4.61
N ALA A 97 1.21 9.77 -3.34
CA ALA A 97 0.58 8.77 -2.48
C ALA A 97 -0.84 8.42 -2.94
N ASN A 98 -1.58 9.36 -3.51
CA ASN A 98 -2.92 9.18 -4.07
C ASN A 98 -2.93 8.53 -5.47
N HIS A 99 -1.75 8.20 -6.03
CA HIS A 99 -1.61 7.39 -7.25
C HIS A 99 -1.62 5.87 -6.97
N LEU A 100 -1.78 5.48 -5.72
CA LEU A 100 -1.80 4.09 -5.27
C LEU A 100 -3.20 3.70 -4.81
N MET A 101 -3.85 2.84 -5.58
CA MET A 101 -5.13 2.26 -5.16
C MET A 101 -4.91 1.21 -4.08
N VAL A 102 -5.71 1.27 -3.03
CA VAL A 102 -5.72 0.28 -1.95
C VAL A 102 -7.10 -0.34 -1.85
N THR A 103 -7.16 -1.68 -1.86
CA THR A 103 -8.41 -2.40 -1.66
C THR A 103 -8.33 -3.31 -0.44
N ILE A 104 -9.42 -3.45 0.30
CA ILE A 104 -9.56 -4.42 1.40
C ILE A 104 -10.69 -5.37 1.03
N ASP A 105 -10.36 -6.67 0.85
CA ASP A 105 -11.30 -7.68 0.36
C ASP A 105 -12.03 -7.32 -0.94
N GLY A 106 -11.36 -6.52 -1.80
CA GLY A 106 -11.89 -6.05 -3.08
C GLY A 106 -12.67 -4.73 -3.02
N VAL A 107 -12.93 -4.19 -1.83
CA VAL A 107 -13.53 -2.86 -1.63
C VAL A 107 -12.43 -1.81 -1.68
N GLU A 108 -12.56 -0.80 -2.52
CA GLU A 108 -11.63 0.32 -2.56
C GLU A 108 -11.71 1.14 -1.27
N ALA A 109 -10.57 1.39 -0.66
CA ALA A 109 -10.46 1.97 0.68
C ALA A 109 -9.67 3.29 0.73
N ASN A 110 -9.33 3.87 -0.43
CA ASN A 110 -8.80 5.22 -0.50
C ASN A 110 -9.85 6.22 0.02
N ASP A 111 -9.42 7.28 0.69
CA ASP A 111 -10.30 8.27 1.33
C ASP A 111 -10.44 9.54 0.48
N PRO A 112 -11.58 9.74 -0.21
CA PRO A 112 -11.84 10.97 -0.96
C PRO A 112 -11.80 12.24 -0.09
N SER A 113 -12.00 12.12 1.23
CA SER A 113 -11.93 13.24 2.16
C SER A 113 -10.51 13.63 2.57
N GLN A 114 -9.52 12.76 2.29
CA GLN A 114 -8.10 12.95 2.55
C GLN A 114 -7.28 12.86 1.25
N SER A 115 -7.70 13.58 0.22
CA SER A 115 -7.00 13.66 -1.10
C SER A 115 -6.87 12.31 -1.82
N ASP A 116 -7.83 11.40 -1.68
CA ASP A 116 -7.81 10.03 -2.21
C ASP A 116 -6.58 9.22 -1.72
N GLU A 117 -5.94 9.60 -0.62
CA GLU A 117 -4.91 8.79 0.01
C GLU A 117 -5.53 7.70 0.90
N PHE A 118 -4.87 6.58 1.05
CA PHE A 118 -5.26 5.58 2.03
C PHE A 118 -4.65 5.89 3.40
N SER A 119 -5.44 5.77 4.47
CA SER A 119 -5.03 6.07 5.85
C SER A 119 -4.14 4.95 6.44
N TRP A 120 -2.89 4.84 5.99
CA TRP A 120 -1.95 3.79 6.41
C TRP A 120 -1.68 3.75 7.91
N GLY A 121 -1.73 4.90 8.59
CA GLY A 121 -1.53 5.02 10.03
C GLY A 121 -2.59 4.27 10.85
N THR A 122 -3.81 4.10 10.31
CA THR A 122 -4.93 3.46 10.98
C THR A 122 -5.00 1.95 10.77
N LEU A 123 -4.14 1.39 9.89
CA LEU A 123 -4.18 -0.03 9.54
C LEU A 123 -3.16 -0.84 10.32
N THR A 124 -3.65 -1.70 11.21
CA THR A 124 -2.84 -2.71 11.89
C THR A 124 -2.67 -3.96 11.03
N ALA A 125 -1.56 -4.69 11.22
CA ALA A 125 -1.29 -5.95 10.51
C ALA A 125 -2.12 -7.14 11.02
N SER A 126 -2.97 -6.94 12.03
CA SER A 126 -3.82 -7.99 12.59
C SER A 126 -4.92 -8.43 11.60
N ASP A 127 -5.24 -9.70 11.59
CA ASP A 127 -6.31 -10.33 10.79
C ASP A 127 -6.13 -10.26 9.25
N ILE A 128 -4.91 -10.00 8.77
CA ILE A 128 -4.58 -10.04 7.34
C ILE A 128 -4.11 -11.46 6.97
N GLU A 129 -4.64 -12.01 5.86
CA GLU A 129 -4.24 -13.30 5.30
C GLU A 129 -3.04 -13.14 4.36
N ARG A 130 -3.11 -12.18 3.46
CA ARG A 130 -2.02 -11.81 2.55
C ARG A 130 -2.25 -10.44 1.95
N ILE A 131 -1.19 -9.90 1.37
CA ILE A 131 -1.22 -8.64 0.63
C ILE A 131 -0.68 -8.91 -0.76
N GLU A 132 -1.46 -8.57 -1.79
CA GLU A 132 -1.03 -8.62 -3.19
C GLU A 132 -0.69 -7.21 -3.64
N ILE A 133 0.53 -6.98 -4.11
CA ILE A 133 1.03 -5.68 -4.54
C ILE A 133 1.41 -5.77 -6.01
N ILE A 134 0.80 -4.93 -6.82
CA ILE A 134 1.09 -4.80 -8.24
C ILE A 134 1.60 -3.40 -8.49
N ARG A 135 2.80 -3.29 -9.06
CA ARG A 135 3.43 -2.03 -9.43
C ARG A 135 3.23 -1.72 -10.91
N GLY A 136 3.23 -0.44 -11.24
CA GLY A 136 2.96 0.06 -12.58
C GLY A 136 1.47 0.28 -12.84
N PRO A 137 1.09 0.96 -13.95
CA PRO A 137 -0.27 1.44 -14.19
C PRO A 137 -1.27 0.29 -14.32
N GLN A 138 -2.36 0.38 -13.59
CA GLN A 138 -3.47 -0.56 -13.62
C GLN A 138 -4.80 0.11 -14.01
N SER A 139 -4.79 1.38 -14.42
CA SER A 139 -6.02 2.13 -14.71
C SER A 139 -6.89 1.49 -15.80
N SER A 140 -6.30 0.74 -16.75
CA SER A 140 -7.07 0.00 -17.77
C SER A 140 -7.93 -1.14 -17.21
N LEU A 141 -7.74 -1.51 -15.95
CA LEU A 141 -8.51 -2.56 -15.25
C LEU A 141 -9.21 -2.02 -14.00
N ARG A 142 -8.65 -0.98 -13.34
CA ARG A 142 -9.03 -0.51 -12.01
C ARG A 142 -9.50 0.94 -11.94
N GLY A 143 -9.30 1.74 -12.99
CA GLY A 143 -9.74 3.15 -13.03
C GLY A 143 -8.71 4.16 -12.55
N SER A 144 -9.19 5.29 -12.03
CA SER A 144 -8.44 6.52 -11.80
C SER A 144 -7.26 6.35 -10.83
N ASP A 145 -7.44 5.72 -9.68
CA ASP A 145 -6.47 5.79 -8.59
C ASP A 145 -5.30 4.79 -8.73
N ALA A 146 -5.35 3.94 -9.76
CA ALA A 146 -4.36 2.90 -10.02
C ALA A 146 -3.25 3.34 -11.00
N VAL A 147 -2.69 4.54 -10.84
CA VAL A 147 -1.62 5.09 -11.70
C VAL A 147 -0.28 4.42 -11.44
N ALA A 148 0.10 4.31 -10.17
CA ALA A 148 1.39 3.75 -9.75
C ALA A 148 1.34 2.27 -9.41
N GLY A 149 0.15 1.77 -9.06
CA GLY A 149 -0.07 0.38 -8.69
C GLY A 149 -1.32 0.16 -7.88
N VAL A 150 -1.45 -1.07 -7.40
CA VAL A 150 -2.57 -1.51 -6.54
C VAL A 150 -1.99 -2.32 -5.37
N VAL A 151 -2.49 -2.06 -4.17
CA VAL A 151 -2.30 -2.89 -2.97
C VAL A 151 -3.63 -3.51 -2.60
N ASN A 152 -3.75 -4.82 -2.72
CA ASN A 152 -4.95 -5.55 -2.32
C ASN A 152 -4.69 -6.31 -1.02
N ILE A 153 -5.37 -5.89 0.04
CA ILE A 153 -5.30 -6.46 1.37
C ILE A 153 -6.43 -7.47 1.50
N ILE A 154 -6.07 -8.72 1.75
CA ILE A 154 -7.03 -9.82 1.89
C ILE A 154 -7.06 -10.22 3.35
N THR A 155 -8.22 -10.07 4.00
CA THR A 155 -8.41 -10.46 5.39
C THR A 155 -8.65 -11.97 5.52
N ARG A 156 -8.45 -12.50 6.74
CA ARG A 156 -8.56 -13.93 7.03
C ARG A 156 -10.00 -14.41 6.94
N SER A 157 -10.20 -15.57 6.33
CA SER A 157 -11.47 -16.33 6.34
C SER A 157 -11.43 -17.45 7.40
N ALA A 158 -12.57 -18.04 7.70
CA ALA A 158 -12.63 -19.20 8.57
C ALA A 158 -12.24 -20.48 7.82
N GLU A 159 -11.01 -20.96 7.99
CA GLU A 159 -10.57 -22.26 7.45
C GLU A 159 -11.10 -23.43 8.28
N LYS A 160 -11.21 -23.24 9.58
CA LYS A 160 -11.76 -24.17 10.57
C LYS A 160 -12.49 -23.40 11.67
N SER A 161 -13.33 -24.10 12.43
CA SER A 161 -13.89 -23.52 13.66
C SER A 161 -12.80 -23.41 14.72
N GLY A 162 -12.75 -22.27 15.41
CA GLY A 162 -11.71 -22.02 16.40
C GLY A 162 -11.82 -20.65 17.06
N PHE A 163 -10.91 -20.42 17.99
CA PHE A 163 -10.74 -19.16 18.71
C PHE A 163 -9.26 -18.82 18.76
N ASN A 164 -8.93 -17.57 18.49
CA ASN A 164 -7.57 -17.04 18.65
C ASN A 164 -7.64 -15.77 19.49
N ALA A 165 -6.65 -15.57 20.36
CA ALA A 165 -6.47 -14.33 21.10
C ALA A 165 -4.99 -13.96 21.12
N PHE A 166 -4.70 -12.67 21.21
CA PHE A 166 -3.34 -12.17 21.34
C PHE A 166 -3.28 -10.99 22.30
N LEU A 167 -2.11 -10.79 22.87
CA LEU A 167 -1.79 -9.66 23.73
C LEU A 167 -0.32 -9.30 23.53
N ASP A 168 -0.05 -8.03 23.23
CA ASP A 168 1.29 -7.48 23.10
C ASP A 168 1.42 -6.27 24.02
N THR A 169 2.58 -6.10 24.63
CA THR A 169 2.92 -4.89 25.40
C THR A 169 4.36 -4.49 25.12
N GLY A 170 4.62 -3.21 25.08
CA GLY A 170 5.93 -2.72 24.67
C GLY A 170 6.28 -1.32 25.14
N SER A 171 7.35 -0.81 24.56
CA SER A 171 7.83 0.56 24.76
C SER A 171 6.72 1.57 24.52
N ARG A 172 6.81 2.74 25.13
CA ARG A 172 5.86 3.86 25.00
C ARG A 172 4.45 3.50 25.49
N SER A 173 4.37 2.63 26.50
CA SER A 173 3.10 2.08 27.03
C SER A 173 2.22 1.44 25.93
N THR A 174 2.81 1.02 24.81
CA THR A 174 2.04 0.40 23.73
C THR A 174 1.44 -0.93 24.19
N ASN A 175 0.13 -1.06 24.08
CA ASN A 175 -0.63 -2.28 24.31
C ASN A 175 -1.47 -2.60 23.07
N HIS A 176 -1.39 -3.84 22.60
CA HIS A 176 -2.17 -4.31 21.47
C HIS A 176 -2.79 -5.66 21.83
N SER A 177 -4.07 -5.77 21.74
CA SER A 177 -4.81 -6.97 22.10
C SER A 177 -5.96 -7.25 21.15
N GLY A 178 -6.37 -8.49 21.09
CA GLY A 178 -7.52 -8.84 20.26
C GLY A 178 -7.88 -10.32 20.36
N PHE A 179 -9.00 -10.63 19.75
CA PHE A 179 -9.44 -12.00 19.57
C PHE A 179 -10.18 -12.19 18.24
N ASN A 180 -10.22 -13.43 17.79
CA ASN A 180 -10.96 -13.84 16.63
C ASN A 180 -11.73 -15.12 16.91
N VAL A 181 -12.97 -15.18 16.49
CA VAL A 181 -13.81 -16.37 16.51
C VAL A 181 -14.11 -16.77 15.08
N SER A 182 -13.91 -18.04 14.75
CA SER A 182 -14.21 -18.58 13.45
C SER A 182 -15.12 -19.81 13.57
N HIS A 183 -16.06 -19.92 12.65
CA HIS A 183 -16.89 -21.12 12.52
C HIS A 183 -16.95 -21.53 11.04
N ARG A 184 -16.72 -22.81 10.81
CA ARG A 184 -16.84 -23.40 9.47
C ARG A 184 -17.60 -24.72 9.58
N GLN A 185 -18.66 -24.82 8.81
CA GLN A 185 -19.46 -26.02 8.70
C GLN A 185 -19.94 -26.18 7.26
N ASP A 186 -19.57 -27.30 6.63
CA ASP A 186 -19.93 -27.63 5.26
C ASP A 186 -19.69 -26.48 4.27
N ASP A 187 -20.75 -25.90 3.74
CA ASP A 187 -20.75 -24.84 2.73
C ASP A 187 -20.77 -23.41 3.32
N PHE A 188 -20.75 -23.27 4.64
CA PHE A 188 -20.80 -21.98 5.33
C PHE A 188 -19.55 -21.74 6.17
N ASP A 189 -19.00 -20.54 6.07
CA ASP A 189 -17.94 -20.05 6.95
C ASP A 189 -18.21 -18.62 7.43
N ILE A 190 -17.79 -18.33 8.65
CA ILE A 190 -17.85 -16.99 9.23
C ILE A 190 -16.68 -16.79 10.19
N ARG A 191 -16.06 -15.64 10.11
CA ARG A 191 -15.01 -15.16 11.01
C ARG A 191 -15.35 -13.77 11.50
N PHE A 192 -15.25 -13.57 12.80
CA PHE A 192 -15.38 -12.27 13.46
C PHE A 192 -14.10 -12.00 14.26
N GLY A 193 -13.56 -10.79 14.16
CA GLY A 193 -12.36 -10.35 14.85
C GLY A 193 -12.54 -8.98 15.47
N VAL A 194 -11.88 -8.78 16.62
CA VAL A 194 -11.75 -7.50 17.30
C VAL A 194 -10.30 -7.30 17.66
N SER A 195 -9.75 -6.12 17.42
CA SER A 195 -8.44 -5.71 17.94
C SER A 195 -8.51 -4.29 18.48
N TYR A 196 -7.72 -4.05 19.51
CA TYR A 196 -7.54 -2.77 20.16
C TYR A 196 -6.06 -2.49 20.34
N VAL A 197 -5.63 -1.29 19.99
CA VAL A 197 -4.28 -0.80 20.22
C VAL A 197 -4.33 0.57 20.86
N GLU A 198 -3.45 0.78 21.84
CA GLU A 198 -3.18 2.07 22.45
C GLU A 198 -1.68 2.27 22.63
N SER A 199 -1.22 3.50 22.57
CA SER A 199 0.18 3.89 22.81
C SER A 199 0.23 5.32 23.32
N ASP A 200 1.05 5.57 24.36
CA ASP A 200 1.36 6.95 24.77
C ASP A 200 2.18 7.69 23.70
N GLY A 201 2.77 6.97 22.73
CA GLY A 201 3.64 7.56 21.71
C GLY A 201 4.92 8.19 22.26
N ALA A 202 5.39 9.20 21.54
CA ALA A 202 6.55 10.03 21.90
C ALA A 202 6.31 11.43 21.37
N ASN A 203 7.05 12.41 21.88
CA ASN A 203 7.04 13.77 21.31
C ASN A 203 7.61 13.74 19.90
N ILE A 204 6.84 14.22 18.91
CA ILE A 204 7.25 14.35 17.52
C ILE A 204 7.90 15.69 17.20
N ALA A 205 7.70 16.72 18.04
CA ALA A 205 8.41 17.98 17.94
C ALA A 205 9.88 17.83 18.35
N ARG A 206 10.76 18.67 17.82
CA ARG A 206 12.19 18.70 18.20
C ARG A 206 12.41 19.23 19.61
N SER A 207 11.44 19.92 20.17
CA SER A 207 11.49 20.52 21.51
C SER A 207 10.17 20.27 22.23
N GLY A 208 10.22 20.21 23.58
CA GLY A 208 9.05 19.99 24.40
C GLY A 208 9.07 18.66 25.14
N ASN A 209 7.92 18.25 25.70
CA ASN A 209 7.81 17.05 26.54
C ASN A 209 6.43 16.37 26.38
N GLU A 210 5.55 16.90 25.58
CA GLU A 210 4.29 16.27 25.26
C GLU A 210 4.53 14.94 24.53
N LYS A 211 3.56 14.06 24.54
CA LYS A 211 3.62 12.79 23.83
C LYS A 211 2.39 12.69 22.93
N ASP A 212 2.63 12.33 21.68
CA ASP A 212 1.60 12.15 20.69
C ASP A 212 1.10 10.71 20.74
N GLY A 213 -0.04 10.51 21.40
CA GLY A 213 -0.65 9.22 21.62
C GLY A 213 -1.46 8.73 20.43
N TYR A 214 -1.82 7.44 20.50
CA TYR A 214 -2.64 6.77 19.50
C TYR A 214 -3.56 5.74 20.13
N GLU A 215 -4.80 5.70 19.67
CA GLU A 215 -5.79 4.70 20.05
C GLU A 215 -6.57 4.24 18.82
N ASN A 216 -6.85 2.94 18.70
CA ASN A 216 -7.64 2.40 17.60
C ASN A 216 -8.31 1.08 17.97
N THR A 217 -9.60 0.99 17.70
CA THR A 217 -10.40 -0.23 17.76
C THR A 217 -10.75 -0.66 16.34
N THR A 218 -10.45 -1.90 15.99
CA THR A 218 -10.81 -2.47 14.68
C THR A 218 -11.74 -3.67 14.85
N LEU A 219 -12.83 -3.69 14.09
CA LEU A 219 -13.75 -4.82 13.96
C LEU A 219 -13.67 -5.38 12.54
N ASN A 220 -13.60 -6.69 12.39
CA ASN A 220 -13.62 -7.40 11.10
C ASN A 220 -14.70 -8.48 11.13
N LEU A 221 -15.47 -8.57 10.06
CA LEU A 221 -16.44 -9.65 9.82
C LEU A 221 -16.28 -10.14 8.39
N LYS A 222 -16.08 -11.44 8.22
CA LYS A 222 -16.03 -12.06 6.90
C LYS A 222 -16.82 -13.35 6.91
N SER A 223 -17.65 -13.57 5.88
CA SER A 223 -18.42 -14.82 5.74
C SER A 223 -18.49 -15.28 4.31
N GLY A 224 -18.61 -16.58 4.13
CA GLY A 224 -18.77 -17.24 2.85
C GLY A 224 -19.90 -18.28 2.91
N LEU A 225 -20.68 -18.35 1.84
CA LEU A 225 -21.72 -19.35 1.65
C LEU A 225 -21.65 -19.94 0.24
N LYS A 226 -21.33 -21.21 0.13
CA LYS A 226 -21.45 -21.94 -1.12
C LYS A 226 -22.91 -22.39 -1.27
N VAL A 227 -23.67 -21.66 -2.07
CA VAL A 227 -25.09 -21.96 -2.31
C VAL A 227 -25.25 -23.28 -3.07
N ASN A 228 -24.36 -23.52 -4.01
CA ASN A 228 -24.21 -24.76 -4.78
C ASN A 228 -22.82 -24.77 -5.45
N ASP A 229 -22.51 -25.75 -6.29
CA ASP A 229 -21.22 -25.88 -6.97
C ASP A 229 -20.92 -24.73 -7.95
N GLN A 230 -21.91 -23.92 -8.32
CA GLN A 230 -21.76 -22.82 -9.28
C GLN A 230 -21.80 -21.45 -8.62
N ILE A 231 -22.45 -21.28 -7.47
CA ILE A 231 -22.71 -20.00 -6.84
C ILE A 231 -22.11 -19.96 -5.44
N LYS A 232 -21.25 -18.97 -5.22
CA LYS A 232 -20.71 -18.58 -3.91
C LYS A 232 -21.12 -17.15 -3.59
N LEU A 233 -21.57 -16.93 -2.37
CA LEU A 233 -21.78 -15.60 -1.77
C LEU A 233 -20.64 -15.33 -0.79
N SER A 234 -20.14 -14.12 -0.79
CA SER A 234 -19.14 -13.67 0.17
C SER A 234 -19.54 -12.29 0.69
N PHE A 235 -19.38 -12.10 1.98
CA PHE A 235 -19.62 -10.82 2.64
C PHE A 235 -18.37 -10.46 3.47
N SER A 236 -17.95 -9.21 3.40
CA SER A 236 -16.90 -8.63 4.24
C SER A 236 -17.35 -7.30 4.79
N ALA A 237 -16.99 -7.03 6.04
CA ALA A 237 -17.17 -5.72 6.68
C ALA A 237 -16.01 -5.47 7.63
N ARG A 238 -15.46 -4.26 7.60
CA ARG A 238 -14.43 -3.79 8.51
C ARG A 238 -14.79 -2.39 8.97
N THR A 239 -14.61 -2.09 10.23
CA THR A 239 -14.57 -0.73 10.75
C THR A 239 -13.34 -0.52 11.61
N SER A 240 -12.79 0.68 11.59
CA SER A 240 -11.65 1.11 12.40
C SER A 240 -11.99 2.50 12.94
N ASP A 241 -12.08 2.61 14.25
CA ASP A 241 -12.43 3.82 14.98
C ASP A 241 -11.32 4.14 15.97
N GLY A 242 -10.86 5.39 16.01
CA GLY A 242 -9.76 5.76 16.87
C GLY A 242 -9.37 7.23 16.80
N MET A 243 -8.24 7.53 17.43
CA MET A 243 -7.69 8.88 17.45
C MET A 243 -6.16 8.86 17.42
N ASN A 244 -5.58 9.90 16.92
CA ASN A 244 -4.16 10.19 17.04
C ASN A 244 -3.91 11.64 17.46
N GLN A 245 -2.93 11.84 18.33
CA GLN A 245 -2.41 13.14 18.66
C GLN A 245 -1.29 13.54 17.72
N PHE A 246 -1.11 14.82 17.49
CA PHE A 246 -0.08 15.36 16.60
C PHE A 246 0.25 16.80 16.92
N ASP A 247 1.39 17.23 16.49
CA ASP A 247 1.89 18.59 16.64
C ASP A 247 1.71 19.44 15.37
N ALA A 248 1.77 20.76 15.52
CA ALA A 248 1.65 21.71 14.42
C ALA A 248 2.68 22.83 14.52
N ASP A 249 3.01 23.42 13.37
CA ASP A 249 3.77 24.66 13.26
C ASP A 249 2.82 25.86 13.41
N ASN A 250 2.71 26.39 14.62
CA ASN A 250 1.73 27.43 14.96
C ASN A 250 2.25 28.86 14.73
N ASP A 251 3.57 29.06 14.84
CA ASP A 251 4.21 30.36 14.63
C ASP A 251 4.78 30.53 13.21
N PHE A 252 4.57 29.50 12.37
CA PHE A 252 5.01 29.47 10.97
C PHE A 252 6.51 29.66 10.81
N ASP A 253 7.30 29.05 11.70
CA ASP A 253 8.75 29.04 11.61
C ASP A 253 9.32 27.80 10.88
N GLY A 254 8.43 26.88 10.49
CA GLY A 254 8.74 25.65 9.75
C GLY A 254 9.12 24.48 10.66
N PHE A 255 8.95 24.60 11.97
CA PHE A 255 9.11 23.52 12.93
C PHE A 255 7.82 23.29 13.69
N VAL A 256 7.54 22.04 13.98
CA VAL A 256 6.41 21.70 14.84
C VAL A 256 6.77 21.94 16.31
N GLU A 257 5.77 22.39 17.06
CA GLU A 257 5.84 22.65 18.49
C GLU A 257 4.85 21.79 19.23
N ASP A 258 5.11 21.46 20.52
CA ASP A 258 4.14 20.79 21.40
C ASP A 258 2.78 21.53 21.35
N GLN A 259 1.74 20.85 20.85
CA GLN A 259 0.42 21.40 20.66
C GLN A 259 -0.64 20.35 21.04
N ASP A 260 -1.65 20.74 21.80
CA ASP A 260 -2.82 19.88 22.05
C ASP A 260 -3.68 19.78 20.78
N ARG A 261 -3.26 18.89 19.88
CA ARG A 261 -3.91 18.57 18.61
C ARG A 261 -4.31 17.11 18.56
N GLU A 262 -5.49 16.86 18.05
CA GLU A 262 -6.04 15.52 17.95
C GLU A 262 -6.83 15.36 16.66
N SER A 263 -6.78 14.16 16.08
CA SER A 263 -7.62 13.76 14.95
C SER A 263 -8.34 12.47 15.32
N GLU A 264 -9.66 12.54 15.41
CA GLU A 264 -10.54 11.37 15.47
C GLU A 264 -10.86 10.89 14.06
N PHE A 265 -10.91 9.58 13.86
CA PHE A 265 -11.27 8.97 12.58
C PHE A 265 -12.19 7.78 12.76
N GLU A 266 -13.11 7.60 11.82
CA GLU A 266 -13.88 6.37 11.64
C GLU A 266 -13.81 5.97 10.17
N ASN A 267 -13.21 4.79 9.87
CA ASN A 267 -13.09 4.26 8.52
C ASN A 267 -13.83 2.93 8.44
N SER A 268 -14.72 2.77 7.49
CA SER A 268 -15.46 1.53 7.29
C SER A 268 -15.43 1.07 5.83
N THR A 269 -15.40 -0.24 5.64
CA THR A 269 -15.56 -0.87 4.32
C THR A 269 -16.54 -2.03 4.43
N MET A 270 -17.44 -2.16 3.44
CA MET A 270 -18.41 -3.24 3.36
C MET A 270 -18.51 -3.74 1.92
N GLY A 271 -18.49 -5.06 1.72
CA GLY A 271 -18.62 -5.67 0.41
C GLY A 271 -19.52 -6.90 0.41
N LEU A 272 -20.41 -6.99 -0.57
CA LEU A 272 -21.19 -8.19 -0.89
C LEU A 272 -20.79 -8.66 -2.28
N GLN A 273 -20.28 -9.89 -2.39
CA GLN A 273 -19.83 -10.48 -3.63
C GLN A 273 -20.61 -11.74 -3.95
N VAL A 274 -21.00 -11.87 -5.21
CA VAL A 274 -21.60 -13.07 -5.79
C VAL A 274 -20.68 -13.59 -6.89
N ASP A 275 -20.13 -14.78 -6.70
CA ASP A 275 -19.36 -15.47 -7.72
C ASP A 275 -20.20 -16.56 -8.36
N TYR A 276 -20.18 -16.63 -9.69
CA TYR A 276 -20.81 -17.68 -10.47
C TYR A 276 -19.78 -18.33 -11.39
N SER A 277 -19.77 -19.67 -11.41
CA SER A 277 -18.98 -20.46 -12.35
C SER A 277 -19.90 -21.44 -13.06
N SER A 278 -19.85 -21.49 -14.40
CA SER A 278 -20.63 -22.47 -15.16
C SER A 278 -20.18 -23.91 -14.88
N VAL A 279 -21.05 -24.90 -15.13
CA VAL A 279 -20.76 -26.31 -14.89
C VAL A 279 -19.52 -26.81 -15.64
N ASP A 280 -19.28 -26.29 -16.83
CA ASP A 280 -18.08 -26.58 -17.65
C ASP A 280 -16.84 -25.76 -17.26
N GLY A 281 -16.97 -24.83 -16.29
CA GLY A 281 -15.90 -23.94 -15.83
C GLY A 281 -15.47 -22.88 -16.83
N LEU A 282 -16.12 -22.78 -17.99
CA LEU A 282 -15.72 -21.87 -19.07
C LEU A 282 -16.18 -20.43 -18.84
N TRP A 283 -17.29 -20.22 -18.14
CA TRP A 283 -17.79 -18.91 -17.78
C TRP A 283 -17.63 -18.65 -16.29
N GLN A 284 -17.12 -17.49 -15.96
CA GLN A 284 -17.05 -16.98 -14.60
C GLN A 284 -17.63 -15.57 -14.57
N HIS A 285 -18.46 -15.29 -13.59
CA HIS A 285 -19.02 -13.96 -13.36
C HIS A 285 -18.86 -13.58 -11.90
N LYS A 286 -18.61 -12.31 -11.66
CA LYS A 286 -18.56 -11.73 -10.32
C LYS A 286 -19.40 -10.46 -10.30
N LEU A 287 -20.29 -10.35 -9.34
CA LEU A 287 -20.97 -9.11 -8.97
C LEU A 287 -20.44 -8.68 -7.60
N LEU A 288 -19.96 -7.46 -7.50
CA LEU A 288 -19.54 -6.82 -6.25
C LEU A 288 -20.39 -5.56 -6.05
N ILE A 289 -20.97 -5.43 -4.87
CA ILE A 289 -21.58 -4.20 -4.37
C ILE A 289 -20.81 -3.85 -3.11
N SER A 290 -20.23 -2.67 -3.08
CA SER A 290 -19.40 -2.25 -1.96
C SER A 290 -19.62 -0.79 -1.58
N ARG A 291 -19.30 -0.48 -0.33
CA ARG A 291 -19.28 0.85 0.25
C ARG A 291 -18.06 1.04 1.12
N ALA A 292 -17.41 2.19 0.99
CA ALA A 292 -16.42 2.70 1.92
C ALA A 292 -16.91 4.04 2.47
N GLU A 293 -16.76 4.24 3.79
CA GLU A 293 -17.11 5.48 4.48
C GLU A 293 -15.92 5.91 5.33
N ASN A 294 -15.61 7.19 5.32
CA ASN A 294 -14.53 7.78 6.11
C ASN A 294 -15.02 9.09 6.74
N ASP A 295 -14.84 9.21 8.04
CA ASP A 295 -15.12 10.41 8.83
C ASP A 295 -13.84 10.83 9.56
N ASN A 296 -13.47 12.10 9.44
CA ASN A 296 -12.30 12.66 10.09
C ASN A 296 -12.66 13.96 10.81
N THR A 297 -12.32 14.09 12.08
CA THR A 297 -12.56 15.27 12.90
C THR A 297 -11.27 15.72 13.55
N ALA A 298 -10.83 16.94 13.26
CA ALA A 298 -9.67 17.55 13.90
C ALA A 298 -10.07 18.39 15.12
N PHE A 299 -9.26 18.35 16.17
CA PHE A 299 -9.41 19.18 17.37
C PHE A 299 -8.12 19.98 17.61
N ALA A 300 -8.28 21.12 18.26
CA ALA A 300 -7.20 21.96 18.73
C ALA A 300 -7.58 22.52 20.11
N ASP A 301 -6.72 22.30 21.12
CA ASP A 301 -6.98 22.70 22.52
C ASP A 301 -8.37 22.19 23.03
N GLY A 302 -8.74 20.96 22.66
CA GLY A 302 -10.03 20.36 22.96
C GLY A 302 -11.24 20.98 22.21
N VAL A 303 -11.00 21.89 21.28
CA VAL A 303 -12.06 22.53 20.48
C VAL A 303 -12.16 21.86 19.11
N LYS A 304 -13.38 21.43 18.75
CA LYS A 304 -13.66 20.84 17.44
C LYS A 304 -13.36 21.83 16.31
N GLY A 305 -12.50 21.43 15.42
CA GLY A 305 -12.08 22.17 14.24
C GLY A 305 -12.77 21.69 12.96
N ASN A 306 -11.97 21.36 11.95
CA ASN A 306 -12.46 20.87 10.67
C ASN A 306 -12.99 19.44 10.78
N VAL A 307 -14.07 19.18 10.04
CA VAL A 307 -14.61 17.83 9.81
C VAL A 307 -14.61 17.58 8.32
N THR A 308 -14.10 16.43 7.90
CA THR A 308 -14.24 15.94 6.53
C THR A 308 -14.83 14.53 6.56
N ALA A 309 -15.71 14.24 5.61
CA ALA A 309 -16.28 12.91 5.47
C ALA A 309 -16.43 12.55 3.99
N SER A 310 -16.41 11.28 3.70
CA SER A 310 -16.61 10.75 2.36
C SER A 310 -17.33 9.42 2.36
N THR A 311 -18.08 9.18 1.28
CA THR A 311 -18.66 7.87 0.96
C THR A 311 -18.30 7.52 -0.47
N LYS A 312 -17.89 6.26 -0.70
CA LYS A 312 -17.66 5.70 -2.03
C LYS A 312 -18.49 4.42 -2.18
N ASP A 313 -19.51 4.48 -3.04
CA ASP A 313 -20.32 3.33 -3.43
C ASP A 313 -19.86 2.77 -4.77
N GLN A 314 -19.69 1.46 -4.88
CA GLN A 314 -19.26 0.81 -6.10
C GLN A 314 -20.16 -0.38 -6.45
N TYR A 315 -20.61 -0.42 -7.70
CA TYR A 315 -21.39 -1.49 -8.30
C TYR A 315 -20.59 -2.06 -9.48
N GLN A 316 -20.00 -3.23 -9.31
CA GLN A 316 -19.11 -3.82 -10.31
C GLN A 316 -19.60 -5.18 -10.78
N PHE A 317 -19.71 -5.35 -12.10
CA PHE A 317 -19.95 -6.65 -12.73
C PHE A 317 -18.76 -7.02 -13.61
N THR A 318 -18.17 -8.18 -13.34
CA THR A 318 -17.08 -8.75 -14.14
C THR A 318 -17.52 -10.07 -14.71
N GLY A 319 -17.28 -10.29 -16.00
CA GLY A 319 -17.51 -11.57 -16.65
C GLY A 319 -16.28 -12.03 -17.40
N SER A 320 -15.99 -13.33 -17.40
CA SER A 320 -14.91 -13.90 -18.20
C SER A 320 -15.34 -15.19 -18.88
N ARG A 321 -14.77 -15.44 -20.05
CA ARG A 321 -14.92 -16.69 -20.78
C ARG A 321 -13.57 -17.22 -21.23
N SER A 322 -13.34 -18.49 -20.91
CA SER A 322 -12.18 -19.24 -21.36
C SER A 322 -12.48 -20.00 -22.66
N PHE A 323 -11.49 -20.05 -23.55
CA PHE A 323 -11.54 -20.74 -24.84
C PHE A 323 -10.30 -21.63 -24.98
N ASN A 324 -10.34 -22.54 -25.92
CA ASN A 324 -9.20 -23.40 -26.29
C ASN A 324 -8.57 -24.08 -25.05
N SER A 325 -9.42 -24.70 -24.22
CA SER A 325 -9.00 -25.38 -22.98
C SER A 325 -8.26 -24.48 -21.99
N GLY A 326 -8.64 -23.20 -21.90
CA GLY A 326 -8.07 -22.23 -20.98
C GLY A 326 -6.86 -21.43 -21.54
N ALA A 327 -6.40 -21.75 -22.77
CA ALA A 327 -5.31 -21.01 -23.40
C ALA A 327 -5.67 -19.57 -23.80
N GLN A 328 -6.94 -19.22 -23.83
CA GLN A 328 -7.43 -17.90 -24.14
C GLN A 328 -8.54 -17.51 -23.17
N THR A 329 -8.54 -16.26 -22.73
CA THR A 329 -9.59 -15.70 -21.86
C THR A 329 -9.97 -14.31 -22.38
N LEU A 330 -11.26 -14.09 -22.54
CA LEU A 330 -11.85 -12.77 -22.77
C LEU A 330 -12.62 -12.38 -21.52
N SER A 331 -12.27 -11.25 -20.95
CA SER A 331 -12.93 -10.70 -19.77
C SER A 331 -13.51 -9.33 -20.07
N PHE A 332 -14.58 -8.97 -19.38
CA PHE A 332 -15.18 -7.64 -19.45
C PHE A 332 -15.64 -7.20 -18.07
N LEU A 333 -15.68 -5.89 -17.87
CA LEU A 333 -16.12 -5.22 -16.66
C LEU A 333 -17.09 -4.12 -17.03
N ALA A 334 -18.15 -3.99 -16.24
CA ALA A 334 -19.02 -2.83 -16.19
C ALA A 334 -19.09 -2.36 -14.73
N GLU A 335 -18.89 -1.09 -14.51
CA GLU A 335 -18.78 -0.51 -13.17
C GLU A 335 -19.46 0.84 -13.12
N ARG A 336 -20.11 1.10 -12.01
CA ARG A 336 -20.56 2.43 -11.60
C ARG A 336 -20.00 2.72 -10.22
N GLU A 337 -19.40 3.89 -10.07
CA GLU A 337 -18.88 4.45 -8.83
C GLU A 337 -19.60 5.76 -8.52
N GLU A 338 -19.97 5.94 -7.26
CA GLU A 338 -20.61 7.15 -6.75
C GLU A 338 -19.82 7.61 -5.53
N GLU A 339 -19.33 8.85 -5.54
CA GLU A 339 -18.54 9.45 -4.49
C GLU A 339 -19.26 10.66 -3.93
N GLU A 340 -19.33 10.74 -2.62
CA GLU A 340 -19.80 11.91 -1.88
C GLU A 340 -18.66 12.42 -0.99
N TRP A 341 -18.54 13.73 -0.90
CA TRP A 341 -17.54 14.40 -0.07
C TRP A 341 -18.16 15.58 0.67
N MET A 342 -17.80 15.74 1.93
CA MET A 342 -18.26 16.80 2.80
C MET A 342 -17.09 17.44 3.55
N GLN A 343 -17.12 18.77 3.67
CA GLN A 343 -16.26 19.52 4.59
C GLN A 343 -17.10 20.44 5.45
N ARG A 344 -16.75 20.54 6.75
CA ARG A 344 -17.34 21.48 7.72
C ARG A 344 -16.23 22.11 8.53
N GLY A 345 -16.42 23.40 8.89
CA GLY A 345 -15.46 24.13 9.70
C GLY A 345 -15.92 25.57 9.99
N ALA A 346 -15.08 26.32 10.67
CA ALA A 346 -15.36 27.71 11.00
C ALA A 346 -15.23 28.62 9.77
N ILE A 347 -16.15 29.56 9.61
CA ILE A 347 -16.01 30.57 8.56
C ILE A 347 -14.90 31.57 8.94
N SER A 348 -13.92 31.71 8.06
CA SER A 348 -12.80 32.62 8.25
C SER A 348 -13.07 34.00 7.64
N TRP A 349 -12.77 35.07 8.39
CA TRP A 349 -12.91 36.46 7.98
C TRP A 349 -14.30 36.86 7.41
N GLY A 350 -15.31 36.02 7.66
CA GLY A 350 -16.69 36.24 7.22
C GLY A 350 -16.95 36.09 5.72
N ILE A 351 -15.96 35.61 4.95
CA ILE A 351 -16.04 35.43 3.49
C ILE A 351 -15.60 34.05 3.03
N TYR A 352 -14.76 33.37 3.79
CA TYR A 352 -14.27 32.04 3.44
C TYR A 352 -15.05 31.00 4.24
N ASP A 353 -15.91 30.26 3.55
CA ASP A 353 -16.81 29.27 4.12
C ASP A 353 -16.39 27.87 3.68
N PRO A 354 -15.87 27.01 4.60
CA PRO A 354 -15.48 25.64 4.30
C PRO A 354 -16.66 24.67 4.20
N ASN A 355 -17.89 25.14 4.56
CA ASN A 355 -19.06 24.27 4.67
C ASN A 355 -19.64 23.95 3.30
N GLN A 356 -19.38 22.75 2.80
CA GLN A 356 -19.80 22.32 1.46
C GLN A 356 -19.99 20.81 1.36
N ASP A 357 -20.82 20.43 0.41
CA ASP A 357 -21.05 19.05 -0.01
C ASP A 357 -20.77 18.95 -1.51
N ARG A 358 -20.16 17.86 -1.94
CA ARG A 358 -19.86 17.56 -3.35
C ARG A 358 -20.16 16.10 -3.63
N GLU A 359 -20.54 15.82 -4.87
CA GLU A 359 -20.75 14.47 -5.37
C GLU A 359 -20.12 14.31 -6.75
N ARG A 360 -19.68 13.12 -7.08
CA ARG A 360 -19.14 12.74 -8.37
C ARG A 360 -19.51 11.30 -8.67
N ASN A 361 -19.75 10.99 -9.93
CA ASN A 361 -19.94 9.59 -10.34
C ASN A 361 -19.15 9.28 -11.60
N ASN A 362 -18.84 7.99 -11.78
CA ASN A 362 -18.07 7.50 -12.89
C ASN A 362 -18.68 6.19 -13.40
N ASP A 363 -19.02 6.13 -14.69
CA ASP A 363 -19.50 4.93 -15.36
C ASP A 363 -18.36 4.36 -16.23
N SER A 364 -18.05 3.07 -16.10
CA SER A 364 -16.88 2.48 -16.73
C SER A 364 -17.17 1.16 -17.43
N LEU A 365 -16.48 0.96 -18.55
CA LEU A 365 -16.46 -0.30 -19.28
C LEU A 365 -15.02 -0.68 -19.58
N ALA A 366 -14.63 -1.94 -19.26
CA ALA A 366 -13.32 -2.46 -19.60
C ALA A 366 -13.41 -3.84 -20.28
N VAL A 367 -12.41 -4.11 -21.12
CA VAL A 367 -12.24 -5.41 -21.79
C VAL A 367 -10.78 -5.82 -21.67
N GLU A 368 -10.54 -7.08 -21.36
CA GLU A 368 -9.23 -7.71 -21.37
C GLU A 368 -9.27 -8.99 -22.21
N TYR A 369 -8.31 -9.14 -23.13
CA TYR A 369 -8.07 -10.38 -23.84
C TYR A 369 -6.66 -10.90 -23.53
N ARG A 370 -6.60 -12.13 -23.02
CA ARG A 370 -5.36 -12.82 -22.69
C ARG A 370 -5.26 -14.12 -23.48
N ALA A 371 -4.07 -14.41 -24.01
CA ALA A 371 -3.83 -15.61 -24.82
C ALA A 371 -2.44 -16.19 -24.61
N ASP A 372 -2.36 -17.49 -24.40
CA ASP A 372 -1.17 -18.29 -24.59
C ASP A 372 -1.01 -18.54 -26.10
N VAL A 373 -0.24 -17.66 -26.77
CA VAL A 373 -0.02 -17.71 -28.21
C VAL A 373 0.80 -18.94 -28.60
N THR A 374 1.74 -19.30 -27.74
CA THR A 374 2.50 -20.54 -27.78
C THR A 374 2.64 -21.09 -26.35
N SER A 375 3.22 -22.25 -26.17
CA SER A 375 3.57 -22.78 -24.84
C SER A 375 4.57 -21.90 -24.08
N GLN A 376 5.24 -20.96 -24.74
CA GLN A 376 6.24 -20.08 -24.14
C GLN A 376 5.82 -18.61 -24.12
N LEU A 377 4.83 -18.21 -24.91
CA LEU A 377 4.44 -16.81 -25.09
C LEU A 377 2.99 -16.58 -24.69
N THR A 378 2.79 -15.78 -23.63
CA THR A 378 1.49 -15.23 -23.22
C THR A 378 1.45 -13.75 -23.55
N LEU A 379 0.36 -13.30 -24.17
CA LEU A 379 0.06 -11.88 -24.43
C LEU A 379 -1.26 -11.50 -23.76
N ALA A 380 -1.35 -10.26 -23.29
CA ALA A 380 -2.62 -9.68 -22.86
C ALA A 380 -2.76 -8.24 -23.38
N LEU A 381 -3.99 -7.87 -23.69
CA LEU A 381 -4.39 -6.53 -24.10
C LEU A 381 -5.61 -6.14 -23.29
N SER A 382 -5.60 -4.95 -22.71
CA SER A 382 -6.77 -4.39 -22.02
C SER A 382 -7.02 -2.95 -22.47
N GLY A 383 -8.28 -2.55 -22.36
CA GLY A 383 -8.71 -1.18 -22.60
C GLY A 383 -9.93 -0.87 -21.75
N ARG A 384 -10.01 0.35 -21.27
CA ARG A 384 -11.10 0.87 -20.44
C ARG A 384 -11.52 2.24 -20.93
N ARG A 385 -12.81 2.49 -20.85
CA ARG A 385 -13.45 3.78 -21.02
C ARG A 385 -14.09 4.18 -19.71
N ASP A 386 -13.80 5.38 -19.23
CA ASP A 386 -14.39 6.02 -18.08
C ASP A 386 -15.17 7.25 -18.54
N ASP A 387 -16.43 7.37 -18.15
CA ASP A 387 -17.29 8.54 -18.37
C ASP A 387 -17.63 9.14 -17.00
N ASN A 388 -16.89 10.20 -16.64
CA ASN A 388 -17.00 10.88 -15.34
C ASN A 388 -17.98 12.07 -15.43
N SER A 389 -18.72 12.34 -14.35
CA SER A 389 -19.70 13.44 -14.31
C SER A 389 -19.07 14.84 -14.28
N GLU A 390 -17.78 14.96 -13.91
CA GLU A 390 -17.07 16.21 -13.68
C GLU A 390 -15.97 16.49 -14.72
N PHE A 391 -15.49 15.44 -15.41
CA PHE A 391 -14.38 15.50 -16.35
C PHE A 391 -14.74 14.87 -17.70
N ASP A 392 -14.01 15.27 -18.75
CA ASP A 392 -14.13 14.62 -20.04
C ASP A 392 -13.79 13.13 -19.92
N GLY A 393 -14.55 12.30 -20.64
CA GLY A 393 -14.36 10.87 -20.58
C GLY A 393 -12.99 10.42 -21.09
N ALA A 394 -12.36 9.50 -20.36
CA ALA A 394 -11.01 9.02 -20.58
C ALA A 394 -10.94 7.60 -21.16
N ASN A 395 -9.87 7.31 -21.91
CA ASN A 395 -9.57 5.96 -22.38
C ASN A 395 -8.17 5.56 -21.90
N THR A 396 -8.08 4.40 -21.27
CA THR A 396 -6.79 3.84 -20.83
C THR A 396 -6.57 2.47 -21.47
N TYR A 397 -5.31 2.15 -21.76
CA TYR A 397 -4.91 0.94 -22.48
C TYR A 397 -3.69 0.30 -21.83
N ARG A 398 -3.60 -1.03 -21.91
CA ARG A 398 -2.44 -1.77 -21.47
C ARG A 398 -2.15 -2.94 -22.42
N SER A 399 -0.87 -3.21 -22.64
CA SER A 399 -0.37 -4.36 -23.38
C SER A 399 0.70 -5.07 -22.54
N GLU A 400 0.60 -6.38 -22.46
CA GLU A 400 1.45 -7.23 -21.62
C GLU A 400 2.01 -8.41 -22.43
N MET A 401 3.24 -8.81 -22.09
CA MET A 401 3.92 -9.95 -22.67
C MET A 401 4.68 -10.71 -21.58
N VAL A 402 4.50 -12.03 -21.53
CA VAL A 402 5.34 -12.95 -20.76
C VAL A 402 5.93 -13.98 -21.74
N TYR A 403 7.24 -14.11 -21.71
CA TYR A 403 7.97 -15.09 -22.54
C TYR A 403 8.80 -16.01 -21.67
N GLN A 404 8.44 -17.29 -21.65
CA GLN A 404 9.18 -18.34 -20.94
C GLN A 404 10.42 -18.73 -21.76
N LEU A 405 11.60 -18.23 -21.36
CA LEU A 405 12.85 -18.46 -22.06
C LEU A 405 13.36 -19.89 -21.82
N SER A 406 13.21 -20.38 -20.59
CA SER A 406 13.51 -21.76 -20.17
C SER A 406 12.59 -22.15 -19.00
N SER A 407 12.69 -23.35 -18.46
CA SER A 407 11.86 -23.80 -17.32
C SER A 407 12.02 -22.93 -16.07
N ASP A 408 13.19 -22.31 -15.92
CA ASP A 408 13.60 -21.53 -14.73
C ASP A 408 13.69 -20.01 -14.99
N THR A 409 13.44 -19.56 -16.23
CA THR A 409 13.68 -18.17 -16.62
C THR A 409 12.56 -17.63 -17.49
N ARG A 410 11.99 -16.48 -17.08
CA ARG A 410 11.01 -15.76 -17.88
C ARG A 410 11.39 -14.29 -18.08
N LEU A 411 11.00 -13.75 -19.22
CA LEU A 411 11.01 -12.33 -19.52
C LEU A 411 9.58 -11.82 -19.46
N ARG A 412 9.39 -10.63 -18.95
CA ARG A 412 8.10 -9.96 -18.90
C ARG A 412 8.22 -8.52 -19.33
N GLY A 413 7.16 -7.98 -19.88
CA GLY A 413 7.12 -6.59 -20.28
C GLY A 413 5.69 -6.10 -20.34
N ALA A 414 5.50 -4.86 -19.98
CA ALA A 414 4.21 -4.19 -20.03
C ALA A 414 4.41 -2.74 -20.46
N LEU A 415 3.40 -2.22 -21.14
CA LEU A 415 3.27 -0.79 -21.44
C LEU A 415 1.80 -0.41 -21.22
N GLY A 416 1.56 0.77 -20.70
CA GLY A 416 0.19 1.20 -20.41
C GLY A 416 0.07 2.69 -20.22
N THR A 417 -1.19 3.13 -20.22
CA THR A 417 -1.59 4.48 -19.87
C THR A 417 -2.41 4.44 -18.58
N ALA A 418 -2.41 5.53 -17.85
CA ALA A 418 -3.24 5.72 -16.69
C ALA A 418 -3.76 7.15 -16.63
N ILE A 419 -4.79 7.36 -15.83
CA ILE A 419 -5.39 8.66 -15.55
C ILE A 419 -5.59 8.79 -14.04
N LYS A 420 -5.44 10.01 -13.49
CA LYS A 420 -5.88 10.38 -12.14
C LYS A 420 -6.77 11.59 -12.24
N ASN A 421 -7.99 11.46 -11.77
CA ASN A 421 -8.90 12.58 -11.62
C ASN A 421 -8.46 13.45 -10.44
N PRO A 422 -8.56 14.80 -10.54
CA PRO A 422 -8.34 15.68 -9.41
C PRO A 422 -9.24 15.31 -8.24
N THR A 423 -8.70 15.35 -7.03
CA THR A 423 -9.42 15.00 -5.80
C THR A 423 -10.38 16.11 -5.38
N PHE A 424 -11.36 15.79 -4.52
CA PHE A 424 -12.24 16.80 -3.96
C PHE A 424 -11.46 17.84 -3.14
N THR A 425 -10.44 17.41 -2.39
CA THR A 425 -9.60 18.30 -1.59
C THR A 425 -8.83 19.29 -2.47
N GLU A 426 -8.21 18.83 -3.56
CA GLU A 426 -7.47 19.69 -4.49
C GLU A 426 -8.39 20.71 -5.17
N ARG A 427 -9.62 20.32 -5.48
CA ARG A 427 -10.58 21.19 -6.19
C ARG A 427 -11.39 22.11 -5.26
N PHE A 428 -11.76 21.65 -4.09
CA PHE A 428 -12.74 22.31 -3.23
C PHE A 428 -12.30 22.44 -1.77
N GLY A 429 -11.17 21.80 -1.38
CA GLY A 429 -10.68 21.86 -0.01
C GLY A 429 -10.47 23.30 0.45
N PHE A 430 -10.81 23.56 1.71
CA PHE A 430 -10.59 24.84 2.34
C PHE A 430 -9.97 24.63 3.72
N TYR A 431 -8.73 25.05 3.85
CA TYR A 431 -7.96 24.94 5.09
C TYR A 431 -7.25 26.28 5.37
N THR A 432 -6.60 26.39 6.51
CA THR A 432 -5.76 27.53 6.80
C THR A 432 -4.71 27.71 5.71
N ASN A 433 -4.71 28.86 5.04
CA ASN A 433 -3.80 29.20 3.93
C ASN A 433 -3.93 28.33 2.66
N PHE A 434 -4.99 27.52 2.50
CA PHE A 434 -5.22 26.73 1.30
C PHE A 434 -6.67 26.88 0.80
N ILE A 435 -6.83 27.12 -0.50
CA ILE A 435 -8.13 27.18 -1.20
C ILE A 435 -8.02 26.33 -2.46
N GLY A 436 -8.87 25.31 -2.58
CA GLY A 436 -8.91 24.40 -3.72
C GLY A 436 -9.17 25.11 -5.07
N ASN A 437 -8.74 24.48 -6.16
CA ASN A 437 -8.89 25.00 -7.53
C ASN A 437 -9.87 24.14 -8.33
N PRO A 438 -11.10 24.60 -8.56
CA PRO A 438 -12.12 23.82 -9.31
C PRO A 438 -11.81 23.63 -10.80
N ASN A 439 -10.80 24.31 -11.34
CA ASN A 439 -10.44 24.28 -12.77
C ASN A 439 -9.35 23.24 -13.11
N LEU A 440 -8.96 22.40 -12.18
CA LEU A 440 -8.00 21.34 -12.41
C LEU A 440 -8.50 20.35 -13.44
N VAL A 441 -7.57 19.86 -14.26
CA VAL A 441 -7.80 18.79 -15.25
C VAL A 441 -7.13 17.49 -14.79
N PRO A 442 -7.61 16.32 -15.26
CA PRO A 442 -7.00 15.05 -14.91
C PRO A 442 -5.53 14.94 -15.34
N GLU A 443 -4.77 14.23 -14.51
CA GLU A 443 -3.40 13.84 -14.82
C GLU A 443 -3.39 12.63 -15.76
N GLU A 444 -2.45 12.59 -16.72
CA GLU A 444 -2.32 11.50 -17.67
C GLU A 444 -0.92 10.87 -17.61
N SER A 445 -0.85 9.56 -17.43
CA SER A 445 0.42 8.83 -17.37
C SER A 445 0.60 7.87 -18.54
N LYS A 446 1.85 7.75 -18.98
CA LYS A 446 2.32 6.73 -19.93
C LYS A 446 3.54 6.06 -19.34
N SER A 447 3.54 4.73 -19.26
CA SER A 447 4.68 4.01 -18.71
C SER A 447 4.94 2.68 -19.40
N TRP A 448 6.17 2.19 -19.21
CA TRP A 448 6.57 0.84 -19.58
C TRP A 448 7.43 0.21 -18.49
N GLU A 449 7.41 -1.11 -18.45
CA GLU A 449 8.34 -1.89 -17.64
C GLU A 449 8.81 -3.13 -18.41
N VAL A 450 10.05 -3.54 -18.14
CA VAL A 450 10.64 -4.80 -18.62
C VAL A 450 11.27 -5.51 -17.44
N GLY A 451 10.92 -6.77 -17.27
CA GLY A 451 11.40 -7.59 -16.17
C GLY A 451 12.00 -8.92 -16.63
N PHE A 452 12.85 -9.44 -15.78
CA PHE A 452 13.51 -10.73 -15.90
C PHE A 452 13.41 -11.44 -14.55
N ASP A 453 12.83 -12.64 -14.55
CA ASP A 453 12.73 -13.46 -13.35
C ASP A 453 13.44 -14.79 -13.59
N ARG A 454 14.20 -15.25 -12.60
CA ARG A 454 14.93 -16.50 -12.67
C ARG A 454 14.90 -17.26 -11.36
N GLN A 455 14.47 -18.50 -11.42
CA GLN A 455 14.66 -19.46 -10.34
C GLN A 455 16.13 -19.87 -10.26
N ILE A 456 16.70 -19.74 -9.09
CA ILE A 456 18.09 -20.11 -8.78
C ILE A 456 18.13 -21.12 -7.62
N MET A 457 19.25 -21.74 -7.37
CA MET A 457 19.40 -22.77 -6.33
C MET A 457 18.33 -23.88 -6.44
N GLN A 458 18.12 -24.41 -7.66
CA GLN A 458 17.15 -25.49 -7.95
C GLN A 458 15.67 -25.09 -7.76
N GLY A 459 15.34 -23.78 -7.82
CA GLY A 459 14.00 -23.25 -7.61
C GLY A 459 13.76 -22.72 -6.20
N GLU A 460 14.66 -22.91 -5.29
CA GLU A 460 14.55 -22.49 -3.88
C GLU A 460 14.51 -20.95 -3.74
N LEU A 461 15.18 -20.21 -4.63
CA LEU A 461 15.18 -18.75 -4.65
C LEU A 461 14.73 -18.22 -6.02
N VAL A 462 14.01 -17.11 -6.03
CA VAL A 462 13.62 -16.36 -7.23
C VAL A 462 14.37 -15.02 -7.24
N LEU A 463 15.15 -14.79 -8.27
CA LEU A 463 15.74 -13.48 -8.58
C LEU A 463 14.83 -12.76 -9.57
N SER A 464 14.39 -11.55 -9.22
CA SER A 464 13.63 -10.67 -10.09
C SER A 464 14.38 -9.37 -10.33
N VAL A 465 14.44 -8.91 -11.57
CA VAL A 465 15.00 -7.62 -11.97
C VAL A 465 14.01 -6.91 -12.86
N THR A 466 13.70 -5.65 -12.57
CA THR A 466 12.78 -4.83 -13.37
C THR A 466 13.40 -3.48 -13.65
N ALA A 467 13.30 -3.00 -14.89
CA ALA A 467 13.53 -1.62 -15.26
C ALA A 467 12.19 -1.00 -15.67
N PHE A 468 11.97 0.25 -15.30
CA PHE A 468 10.74 0.96 -15.58
C PHE A 468 11.00 2.44 -15.90
N ASP A 469 10.04 3.03 -16.62
CA ASP A 469 9.99 4.46 -16.92
C ASP A 469 8.52 4.89 -17.04
N ALA A 470 8.20 6.05 -16.48
CA ALA A 470 6.87 6.66 -16.52
C ALA A 470 6.98 8.16 -16.75
N GLU A 471 6.15 8.68 -17.62
CA GLU A 471 5.92 10.12 -17.83
C GLU A 471 4.50 10.46 -17.38
N LEU A 472 4.35 11.61 -16.71
CA LEU A 472 3.07 12.16 -16.27
C LEU A 472 2.90 13.57 -16.83
N GLU A 473 1.76 13.83 -17.47
CA GLU A 473 1.32 15.12 -17.97
C GLU A 473 0.24 15.69 -17.06
N ASN A 474 0.18 17.02 -16.94
CA ASN A 474 -0.78 17.72 -16.07
C ASN A 474 -0.71 17.34 -14.59
N GLU A 475 0.46 16.91 -14.10
CA GLU A 475 0.64 16.61 -12.67
C GLU A 475 0.15 17.75 -11.79
N ILE A 476 -0.55 17.42 -10.70
CA ILE A 476 -1.12 18.42 -9.80
C ILE A 476 -0.12 18.71 -8.69
N ASP A 477 0.38 19.96 -8.64
CA ASP A 477 1.09 20.50 -7.48
C ASP A 477 0.06 20.99 -6.46
N GLY A 478 0.09 20.43 -5.26
CA GLY A 478 -0.82 20.78 -4.16
C GLY A 478 -0.50 22.10 -3.46
N PHE A 479 0.63 22.77 -3.78
CA PHE A 479 1.10 23.95 -3.06
C PHE A 479 1.58 25.08 -3.97
N VAL A 480 0.73 25.56 -4.85
CA VAL A 480 0.98 26.73 -5.72
C VAL A 480 0.51 28.00 -5.01
N TYR A 481 1.41 28.96 -4.76
CA TYR A 481 1.02 30.22 -4.15
C TYR A 481 0.21 31.08 -5.12
N ASP A 482 -1.00 31.49 -4.72
CA ASP A 482 -1.85 32.40 -5.49
C ASP A 482 -1.80 33.82 -4.90
N PRO A 483 -1.15 34.78 -5.57
CA PRO A 483 -1.05 36.15 -5.08
C PRO A 483 -2.41 36.91 -5.08
N ALA A 484 -3.45 36.38 -5.72
CA ALA A 484 -4.78 37.02 -5.73
C ALA A 484 -5.55 36.73 -4.44
N THR A 485 -5.40 35.54 -3.89
CA THR A 485 -6.05 35.10 -2.64
C THR A 485 -5.14 35.20 -1.41
N TYR A 486 -3.83 35.40 -1.61
CA TYR A 486 -2.79 35.30 -0.57
C TYR A 486 -2.77 33.93 0.13
N ALA A 487 -3.18 32.87 -0.57
CA ALA A 487 -3.24 31.52 -0.07
C ALA A 487 -2.53 30.57 -1.04
N TYR A 488 -2.27 29.35 -0.62
CA TYR A 488 -1.89 28.27 -1.51
C TYR A 488 -3.11 27.67 -2.18
N THR A 489 -2.92 27.08 -3.34
CA THR A 489 -3.94 26.36 -4.12
C THR A 489 -3.29 25.19 -4.82
N SER A 490 -4.08 24.30 -5.40
CA SER A 490 -3.58 23.27 -6.31
C SER A 490 -3.54 23.79 -7.75
N GLY A 491 -2.57 23.30 -8.54
CA GLY A 491 -2.43 23.68 -9.95
C GLY A 491 -1.83 22.57 -10.79
N ASN A 492 -2.34 22.40 -12.03
CA ASN A 492 -1.67 21.50 -12.98
C ASN A 492 -0.34 22.12 -13.40
N MET A 493 0.73 21.35 -13.30
CA MET A 493 2.07 21.77 -13.71
C MET A 493 2.22 21.78 -15.23
N ASP A 494 2.91 22.79 -15.75
CA ASP A 494 3.39 22.78 -17.13
C ASP A 494 4.54 21.78 -17.27
N GLY A 495 4.60 21.06 -18.41
CA GLY A 495 5.67 20.12 -18.69
C GLY A 495 5.31 18.67 -18.35
N LYS A 496 6.32 17.81 -18.30
CA LYS A 496 6.16 16.38 -18.00
C LYS A 496 7.01 16.00 -16.80
N SER A 497 6.39 15.39 -15.84
CA SER A 497 7.09 14.73 -14.75
C SER A 497 7.61 13.38 -15.21
N ALA A 498 8.78 12.98 -14.74
CA ALA A 498 9.46 11.77 -15.17
C ALA A 498 9.93 10.93 -13.99
N ARG A 499 9.60 9.65 -14.02
CA ARG A 499 9.94 8.67 -12.98
C ARG A 499 10.53 7.44 -13.63
N LYS A 500 11.79 7.12 -13.35
CA LYS A 500 12.47 5.96 -13.91
C LYS A 500 13.37 5.30 -12.89
N GLY A 501 13.59 4.00 -13.08
CA GLY A 501 14.41 3.26 -12.13
C GLY A 501 14.60 1.80 -12.46
N ALA A 502 15.18 1.13 -11.48
CA ALA A 502 15.37 -0.32 -11.52
C ALA A 502 15.13 -0.91 -10.12
N GLU A 503 14.52 -2.08 -10.11
CA GLU A 503 14.23 -2.86 -8.92
C GLU A 503 14.90 -4.23 -9.05
N VAL A 504 15.44 -4.73 -7.94
CA VAL A 504 16.00 -6.08 -7.83
C VAL A 504 15.43 -6.71 -6.57
N SER A 505 14.93 -7.93 -6.65
CA SER A 505 14.60 -8.73 -5.46
C SER A 505 15.11 -10.16 -5.58
N VAL A 506 15.32 -10.78 -4.42
CA VAL A 506 15.64 -12.21 -4.27
C VAL A 506 14.83 -12.73 -3.10
N ASP A 507 13.95 -13.68 -3.35
CA ASP A 507 13.02 -14.22 -2.37
C ASP A 507 13.00 -15.74 -2.40
N GLY A 508 12.84 -16.40 -1.24
CA GLY A 508 12.64 -17.84 -1.13
C GLY A 508 13.38 -18.48 0.04
N ASN A 509 13.65 -19.79 -0.09
CA ASN A 509 14.30 -20.58 0.93
C ASN A 509 15.80 -20.72 0.61
N PHE A 510 16.65 -20.30 1.54
CA PHE A 510 18.10 -20.50 1.42
C PHE A 510 18.50 -21.91 1.85
N SER A 511 17.72 -22.52 2.74
CA SER A 511 17.83 -23.92 3.19
C SER A 511 16.52 -24.34 3.87
N ASP A 512 16.37 -25.60 4.24
CA ASP A 512 15.20 -26.12 4.98
C ASP A 512 14.89 -25.36 6.27
N SER A 513 15.86 -24.66 6.85
CA SER A 513 15.72 -23.91 8.10
C SER A 513 15.90 -22.39 7.95
N MET A 514 16.12 -21.89 6.74
CA MET A 514 16.43 -20.47 6.51
C MET A 514 15.66 -19.92 5.32
N THR A 515 14.83 -18.90 5.57
CA THR A 515 14.18 -18.09 4.53
C THR A 515 14.99 -16.81 4.30
N PHE A 516 14.96 -16.32 3.08
CA PHE A 516 15.66 -15.12 2.66
C PHE A 516 14.76 -14.25 1.79
N SER A 517 14.73 -12.96 2.07
CA SER A 517 14.14 -11.95 1.20
C SER A 517 15.06 -10.74 1.15
N GLY A 518 15.38 -10.25 -0.02
CA GLY A 518 16.21 -9.07 -0.21
C GLY A 518 15.69 -8.22 -1.34
N SER A 519 15.67 -6.90 -1.15
CA SER A 519 15.25 -5.94 -2.17
C SER A 519 16.25 -4.78 -2.29
N TYR A 520 16.34 -4.25 -3.49
CA TYR A 520 17.04 -3.00 -3.78
C TYR A 520 16.32 -2.23 -4.87
N THR A 521 16.19 -0.93 -4.68
CA THR A 521 15.54 -0.03 -5.62
C THR A 521 16.44 1.17 -5.90
N TYR A 522 16.52 1.53 -7.18
CA TYR A 522 17.05 2.81 -7.65
C TYR A 522 15.93 3.59 -8.36
N ILE A 523 15.68 4.82 -7.94
CA ILE A 523 14.67 5.70 -8.53
C ILE A 523 15.25 7.09 -8.80
N GLU A 524 14.95 7.62 -9.97
CA GLU A 524 15.06 9.04 -10.30
C GLU A 524 13.67 9.59 -10.59
N SER A 525 13.20 10.53 -9.75
CA SER A 525 11.88 11.17 -9.84
C SER A 525 12.06 12.67 -9.95
N LYS A 526 11.38 13.29 -10.93
CA LYS A 526 11.41 14.71 -11.22
C LYS A 526 10.05 15.21 -11.64
N ASP A 527 9.68 16.37 -11.14
CA ASP A 527 8.45 17.07 -11.51
C ASP A 527 8.49 17.66 -12.94
N GLY A 528 7.38 18.28 -13.37
CA GLY A 528 7.23 18.93 -14.66
C GLY A 528 8.21 20.10 -14.91
N SER A 529 8.79 20.68 -13.87
CA SER A 529 9.85 21.70 -13.92
C SER A 529 11.26 21.11 -13.94
N ASN A 530 11.40 19.77 -13.99
CA ASN A 530 12.65 19.01 -13.93
C ASN A 530 13.41 19.18 -12.60
N VAL A 531 12.69 19.52 -11.52
CA VAL A 531 13.19 19.53 -10.15
C VAL A 531 12.99 18.14 -9.53
N ARG A 532 13.93 17.73 -8.67
CA ARG A 532 13.79 16.44 -7.97
C ARG A 532 12.66 16.54 -6.95
N GLU A 533 11.75 15.58 -7.00
CA GLU A 533 10.66 15.49 -6.03
C GLU A 533 11.17 15.13 -4.63
N VAL A 534 10.49 15.66 -3.61
CA VAL A 534 10.85 15.47 -2.21
C VAL A 534 10.41 14.12 -1.67
N ARG A 535 11.08 13.64 -0.63
CA ARG A 535 10.76 12.37 0.07
C ARG A 535 10.78 11.13 -0.85
N ARG A 536 11.64 11.19 -1.91
CA ARG A 536 11.90 10.07 -2.82
C ARG A 536 13.38 9.72 -2.75
N PRO A 537 13.78 8.79 -1.88
CA PRO A 537 15.19 8.35 -1.80
C PRO A 537 15.59 7.70 -3.13
N ARG A 538 16.76 8.09 -3.67
CA ARG A 538 17.28 7.47 -4.90
C ARG A 538 17.60 5.99 -4.72
N HIS A 539 17.99 5.62 -3.53
CA HIS A 539 18.43 4.27 -3.18
C HIS A 539 17.70 3.82 -1.94
N SER A 540 17.05 2.68 -2.00
CA SER A 540 16.44 2.02 -0.86
C SER A 540 16.64 0.51 -0.98
N GLY A 541 16.53 -0.20 0.11
CA GLY A 541 16.62 -1.65 0.09
C GLY A 541 16.34 -2.28 1.44
N SER A 542 16.06 -3.56 1.41
CA SER A 542 15.82 -4.36 2.59
C SER A 542 16.51 -5.71 2.52
N LEU A 543 16.74 -6.31 3.68
CA LEU A 543 17.27 -7.65 3.82
C LEU A 543 16.57 -8.31 4.99
N SER A 544 15.84 -9.38 4.74
CA SER A 544 15.17 -10.20 5.75
C SER A 544 15.73 -11.61 5.77
N LEU A 545 15.97 -12.13 6.96
CA LEU A 545 16.41 -13.49 7.20
C LEU A 545 15.55 -14.12 8.29
N GLY A 546 14.84 -15.19 7.94
CA GLY A 546 14.16 -16.06 8.91
C GLY A 546 15.05 -17.28 9.18
N TRP A 547 15.28 -17.63 10.44
CA TRP A 547 16.07 -18.77 10.85
C TRP A 547 15.35 -19.62 11.89
N GLN A 548 14.92 -20.81 11.49
CA GLN A 548 14.40 -21.83 12.37
C GLN A 548 15.56 -22.47 13.15
N MET A 549 15.81 -21.94 14.35
CA MET A 549 16.94 -22.38 15.20
C MET A 549 16.70 -23.77 15.82
N SER A 550 15.42 -24.10 16.09
CA SER A 550 14.96 -25.40 16.55
C SER A 550 13.47 -25.57 16.19
N ASP A 551 12.87 -26.73 16.44
CA ASP A 551 11.46 -26.99 16.17
C ASP A 551 10.50 -25.98 16.83
N THR A 552 10.96 -25.28 17.88
CA THR A 552 10.14 -24.35 18.67
C THR A 552 10.65 -22.92 18.70
N LEU A 553 11.82 -22.63 18.12
CA LEU A 553 12.47 -21.31 18.22
C LEU A 553 12.87 -20.79 16.85
N GLN A 554 12.35 -19.64 16.48
CA GLN A 554 12.63 -18.95 15.23
C GLN A 554 13.12 -17.52 15.48
N LEU A 555 14.20 -17.14 14.82
CA LEU A 555 14.71 -15.76 14.78
C LEU A 555 14.43 -15.15 13.41
N ASN A 556 13.79 -13.99 13.40
CA ASN A 556 13.62 -13.18 12.20
C ASN A 556 14.40 -11.89 12.35
N THR A 557 15.20 -11.57 11.35
CA THR A 557 16.02 -10.36 11.29
C THR A 557 15.62 -9.58 10.05
N ASN A 558 15.44 -8.27 10.19
CA ASN A 558 15.14 -7.40 9.08
C ASN A 558 16.00 -6.14 9.16
N LEU A 559 16.69 -5.83 8.08
CA LEU A 559 17.49 -4.63 7.88
C LEU A 559 16.84 -3.80 6.77
N GLN A 560 16.57 -2.52 7.06
CA GLN A 560 15.98 -1.57 6.11
C GLN A 560 16.95 -0.41 5.91
N PHE A 561 17.27 -0.11 4.66
CA PHE A 561 18.11 1.01 4.27
C PHE A 561 17.30 2.01 3.44
N THR A 562 17.30 3.27 3.88
CA THR A 562 16.77 4.41 3.14
C THR A 562 17.93 5.36 2.84
N GLY A 563 18.16 5.65 1.56
CA GLY A 563 19.18 6.59 1.12
C GLY A 563 18.80 8.03 1.40
N GLU A 564 19.75 8.91 1.18
CA GLU A 564 19.55 10.37 1.29
C GLU A 564 18.39 10.84 0.39
N GLN A 565 17.56 11.71 0.93
CA GLN A 565 16.44 12.33 0.22
C GLN A 565 16.39 13.85 0.50
N THR A 566 15.55 14.56 -0.23
CA THR A 566 15.29 15.98 -0.03
C THR A 566 13.91 16.19 0.58
N ASP A 567 13.74 17.30 1.28
CA ASP A 567 12.46 17.81 1.75
C ASP A 567 12.43 19.33 1.63
N VAL A 568 11.32 19.97 1.98
CA VAL A 568 11.18 21.42 1.96
C VAL A 568 11.03 21.94 3.38
N TYR A 569 11.83 22.93 3.72
CA TYR A 569 11.71 23.75 4.91
C TYR A 569 11.02 25.07 4.57
N PHE A 570 10.03 25.46 5.35
CA PHE A 570 9.28 26.70 5.20
C PHE A 570 9.67 27.66 6.33
N PRO A 571 10.71 28.52 6.14
CA PRO A 571 11.11 29.47 7.17
C PRO A 571 10.07 30.57 7.35
N PRO A 572 10.15 31.37 8.46
CA PRO A 572 9.25 32.49 8.70
C PRO A 572 9.25 33.50 7.54
N PHE A 573 8.05 33.98 7.19
CA PHE A 573 7.92 35.03 6.18
C PHE A 573 8.78 36.27 6.58
N PRO A 574 9.53 36.92 5.64
CA PRO A 574 9.43 36.82 4.17
C PRO A 574 10.45 35.86 3.50
N GLU A 575 11.12 35.00 4.25
CA GLU A 575 12.13 34.11 3.67
C GLU A 575 11.45 33.07 2.73
N PRO A 576 12.06 32.78 1.58
CA PRO A 576 11.51 31.74 0.67
C PRO A 576 11.73 30.35 1.24
N SER A 577 10.88 29.39 0.83
CA SER A 577 11.07 27.98 1.13
C SER A 577 12.45 27.47 0.66
N GLN A 578 13.02 26.54 1.39
CA GLN A 578 14.37 26.03 1.19
C GLN A 578 14.33 24.50 1.01
N VAL A 579 15.02 23.99 -0.01
CA VAL A 579 15.23 22.55 -0.13
C VAL A 579 16.26 22.11 0.90
N VAL A 580 15.87 21.22 1.77
CA VAL A 580 16.71 20.62 2.82
C VAL A 580 17.01 19.15 2.50
N LYS A 581 17.97 18.60 3.19
CA LYS A 581 18.47 17.27 3.02
C LYS A 581 18.15 16.44 4.25
N LEU A 582 17.52 15.29 4.04
CA LEU A 582 17.35 14.25 5.05
C LEU A 582 18.44 13.20 4.85
N ASP A 583 19.17 12.87 5.90
CA ASP A 583 20.29 11.93 5.86
C ASP A 583 19.80 10.49 5.64
N SER A 584 20.65 9.65 5.07
CA SER A 584 20.39 8.23 4.94
C SER A 584 20.42 7.53 6.30
N HIS A 585 19.56 6.54 6.49
CA HIS A 585 19.47 5.77 7.73
C HIS A 585 19.32 4.27 7.47
N THR A 586 19.60 3.48 8.50
CA THR A 586 19.49 2.02 8.47
C THR A 586 18.83 1.52 9.75
N LEU A 587 17.70 0.84 9.61
CA LEU A 587 16.96 0.27 10.72
C LEU A 587 17.21 -1.24 10.80
N LEU A 588 17.48 -1.75 11.99
CA LEU A 588 17.57 -3.19 12.28
C LEU A 588 16.42 -3.59 13.19
N ASN A 589 15.61 -4.52 12.74
CA ASN A 589 14.51 -5.09 13.52
C ASN A 589 14.77 -6.59 13.74
N LEU A 590 14.52 -7.06 14.96
CA LEU A 590 14.68 -8.46 15.35
C LEU A 590 13.39 -8.97 15.97
N ASN A 591 12.98 -10.19 15.61
CA ASN A 591 11.84 -10.85 16.24
C ASN A 591 12.20 -12.30 16.57
N LEU A 592 12.12 -12.67 17.83
CA LEU A 592 12.34 -14.02 18.34
C LEU A 592 11.00 -14.63 18.71
N ASN A 593 10.56 -15.63 17.93
CA ASN A 593 9.34 -16.38 18.16
C ASN A 593 9.65 -17.69 18.88
N TYR A 594 8.90 -18.01 19.94
CA TYR A 594 8.99 -19.23 20.70
C TYR A 594 7.62 -19.92 20.80
N GLN A 595 7.49 -21.08 20.19
CA GLN A 595 6.32 -21.94 20.32
C GLN A 595 6.39 -22.73 21.61
N ALA A 596 5.71 -22.26 22.65
CA ALA A 596 5.71 -22.91 23.97
C ALA A 596 4.97 -24.26 23.97
N ASN A 597 3.93 -24.39 23.13
CA ASN A 597 3.21 -25.61 22.81
C ASN A 597 2.34 -25.40 21.55
N GLU A 598 1.57 -26.41 21.12
CA GLU A 598 0.71 -26.36 19.93
C GLU A 598 -0.34 -25.23 19.92
N LYS A 599 -0.60 -24.59 21.09
CA LYS A 599 -1.64 -23.58 21.28
C LYS A 599 -1.12 -22.22 21.70
N LEU A 600 0.15 -22.12 22.10
CA LEU A 600 0.70 -20.91 22.67
C LEU A 600 2.04 -20.56 22.03
N ASP A 601 2.05 -19.43 21.35
CA ASP A 601 3.24 -18.78 20.83
C ASP A 601 3.57 -17.54 21.65
N MET A 602 4.85 -17.30 21.86
CA MET A 602 5.39 -16.12 22.55
C MET A 602 6.41 -15.46 21.63
N TYR A 603 6.53 -14.15 21.70
CA TYR A 603 7.59 -13.47 20.95
C TYR A 603 8.18 -12.29 21.70
N LEU A 604 9.42 -11.98 21.36
CA LEU A 604 10.15 -10.78 21.75
C LEU A 604 10.56 -10.05 20.48
N LYS A 605 10.18 -8.78 20.37
CA LYS A 605 10.50 -7.92 19.25
C LYS A 605 11.39 -6.77 19.71
N LEU A 606 12.39 -6.45 18.90
CA LEU A 606 13.24 -5.28 19.02
C LEU A 606 13.10 -4.47 17.71
N GLU A 607 12.67 -3.22 17.81
CA GLU A 607 12.55 -2.27 16.71
C GLU A 607 13.66 -1.25 16.80
N ASN A 608 14.19 -0.85 15.64
CA ASN A 608 15.33 0.05 15.56
C ASN A 608 16.44 -0.32 16.58
N ALA A 609 16.89 -1.57 16.52
CA ALA A 609 17.86 -2.12 17.49
C ALA A 609 19.24 -1.42 17.43
N LEU A 610 19.49 -0.62 16.42
CA LEU A 610 20.68 0.25 16.31
C LEU A 610 20.50 1.59 16.99
N ASP A 611 19.30 1.91 17.46
CA ASP A 611 18.90 3.21 18.03
C ASP A 611 19.26 4.37 17.10
N GLU A 612 18.97 4.17 15.80
CA GLU A 612 19.24 5.18 14.77
C GLU A 612 18.30 6.37 14.96
N ASN A 613 18.84 7.56 14.93
CA ASN A 613 18.10 8.81 14.96
C ASN A 613 17.99 9.35 13.53
N TYR A 614 16.79 9.52 13.01
CA TYR A 614 16.52 9.91 11.64
C TYR A 614 15.22 10.70 11.53
N GLU A 615 15.01 11.35 10.40
CA GLU A 615 13.76 12.02 10.03
C GLU A 615 13.31 11.51 8.66
N GLU A 616 12.01 11.32 8.49
CA GLU A 616 11.38 10.98 7.21
C GLU A 616 10.67 12.18 6.59
N VAL A 617 10.27 13.12 7.44
CA VAL A 617 9.73 14.43 7.14
C VAL A 617 10.52 15.44 7.96
N TYR A 618 11.01 16.51 7.32
CA TYR A 618 11.84 17.50 7.98
C TYR A 618 11.11 18.17 9.15
N GLY A 619 11.75 18.20 10.30
CA GLY A 619 11.19 18.81 11.51
C GLY A 619 10.48 17.83 12.45
N TYR A 620 10.15 16.62 11.99
CA TYR A 620 9.46 15.61 12.79
C TYR A 620 10.42 14.53 13.28
N GLN A 621 10.40 14.28 14.58
CA GLN A 621 11.19 13.21 15.18
C GLN A 621 10.54 11.84 14.89
N THR A 622 11.37 10.83 14.72
CA THR A 622 10.95 9.45 14.59
C THR A 622 11.22 8.66 15.87
N LEU A 623 10.63 7.46 15.95
CA LEU A 623 10.79 6.60 17.11
C LEU A 623 12.19 5.97 17.14
N GLY A 624 12.95 6.16 18.24
CA GLY A 624 14.19 5.44 18.53
C GLY A 624 13.95 3.98 18.89
N PHE A 625 14.90 3.34 19.58
CA PHE A 625 14.81 1.96 20.00
C PHE A 625 13.50 1.63 20.73
N GLY A 626 12.89 0.51 20.31
CA GLY A 626 11.67 -0.04 20.88
C GLY A 626 11.76 -1.52 21.16
N THR A 627 11.01 -2.00 22.16
CA THR A 627 10.88 -3.42 22.47
C THR A 627 9.44 -3.75 22.80
N SER A 628 8.98 -4.93 22.39
CA SER A 628 7.69 -5.48 22.80
C SER A 628 7.76 -6.98 23.04
N VAL A 629 6.87 -7.46 23.88
CA VAL A 629 6.65 -8.89 24.13
C VAL A 629 5.19 -9.21 23.86
N GLY A 630 4.93 -10.37 23.27
CA GLY A 630 3.58 -10.75 22.93
C GLY A 630 3.32 -12.24 23.14
N LEU A 631 2.02 -12.54 23.25
CA LEU A 631 1.47 -13.88 23.39
C LEU A 631 0.37 -14.07 22.34
N ARG A 632 0.35 -15.23 21.69
CA ARG A 632 -0.74 -15.67 20.81
C ARG A 632 -1.24 -17.02 21.27
N TYR A 633 -2.55 -17.11 21.46
CA TYR A 633 -3.22 -18.34 21.87
C TYR A 633 -4.21 -18.77 20.81
N GLN A 634 -4.23 -20.06 20.45
CA GLN A 634 -5.14 -20.63 19.45
C GLN A 634 -5.79 -21.94 19.95
N LEU A 635 -7.10 -22.11 19.68
CA LEU A 635 -7.91 -23.30 19.98
C LEU A 635 -8.46 -23.93 18.72
#